data_744a5252056d0fa15c918d78d0863790
#
_entry.id   744a5252056d0fa15c918d78d0863790
#
_cell.length_a   1.000
_cell.length_b   1.000
_cell.length_c   1.000
_cell.angle_alpha   90.00
_cell.angle_beta   90.00
_cell.angle_gamma   90.00
#
_symmetry.space_group_name_H-M   'P 1'
#
loop_
_entity.id
_entity.type
_entity.pdbx_description
1 polymer ?
#
loop_
_entity_poly.entity_id
_entity_poly.type
_entity_poly.pdbx_seq_one_letter_code
_entity_poly.pdbx_strand_id
1 'polypeptide(L)'
;MEDNKDFKTPPRRGRMGGPRGMGMAPEKAKDFKGSISKLMSYIGRYKIGIFAVMLFAAVATVFNVIGPKILGKVTTALSEGLMRKIAGTGGMDFNYIGKILIIVLCLYLVSVIFSFCQGWIMTGITQKVCYRLRKEISEKINRMPMKYFESRTYGEVLSRITNDVDTLGMGLNQSITTIITSLTTMIGVLVMMLSISPLMTLIAVIILPISVGLVSFVVKKSQGYFKTQQEYLGHINGQIEETYGGHMIVKSFNKEKDMVDSFNKTNDVLYGSAWKSQFLSGMMHPIMMFVGNLGYACVALTGGLLAIKNVITIGDIQAFIQYVKNFTQPIQQIAQVINQVQSMVAASERVFEFLDEEEEDQTVKNPVSTEGIKGEVDFEHVRFGYNENQTIIKNFSVNVKPGQKVAIVGPTGAGKTTIVKLLMRFYDVNDGAILVDGHNVKDFNRRELRDAFGMVLQDTWLYKGTIMENIRYGKLDATDEEVIAAAKAANAHHFIETLPGGYDCELNEDASNVSQGQKQLLTIARAILADNPILILDEATSSVDTRTEERIQKAMDNLMKGRTSFIIAHRLSTIKDADVILVMKDGDIVEQGTHDELLAKNGFYADLYNSQFEQAS
;
A
#
# COMPACT_ATOMS: atom_id res chain seq x y z
N MET A 1 -7.74 -34.66 -33.73
CA MET A 1 -8.98 -34.03 -34.17
C MET A 1 -9.80 -33.77 -32.95
N GLU A 2 -9.80 -32.45 -32.63
CA GLU A 2 -10.95 -31.63 -32.26
C GLU A 2 -11.39 -31.77 -30.81
N ASP A 3 -11.53 -30.76 -30.01
CA ASP A 3 -11.87 -29.34 -30.20
C ASP A 3 -11.32 -28.52 -29.05
N ASN A 4 -10.62 -27.48 -29.40
CA ASN A 4 -10.10 -26.48 -28.47
C ASN A 4 -11.21 -25.42 -28.24
N LYS A 5 -12.01 -25.55 -27.17
CA LYS A 5 -12.95 -24.51 -26.77
C LYS A 5 -12.25 -23.56 -25.80
N ASP A 6 -11.93 -22.39 -26.33
CA ASP A 6 -11.49 -21.21 -25.55
C ASP A 6 -12.46 -20.89 -24.41
N PHE A 7 -12.15 -21.31 -23.20
CA PHE A 7 -12.75 -20.78 -22.00
C PHE A 7 -12.14 -19.39 -21.73
N LYS A 8 -12.85 -18.34 -22.13
CA LYS A 8 -12.56 -16.98 -21.66
C LYS A 8 -12.75 -16.94 -20.15
N THR A 9 -11.65 -16.88 -19.43
CA THR A 9 -11.62 -16.64 -17.97
C THR A 9 -12.27 -15.30 -17.64
N PRO A 10 -13.19 -15.23 -16.66
CA PRO A 10 -13.76 -13.96 -16.20
C PRO A 10 -12.68 -13.04 -15.60
N PRO A 11 -12.90 -11.71 -15.61
CA PRO A 11 -11.92 -10.76 -15.12
C PRO A 11 -11.60 -11.01 -13.63
N ARG A 12 -10.31 -11.11 -13.33
CA ARG A 12 -9.76 -11.38 -12.00
C ARG A 12 -10.26 -10.30 -11.00
N ARG A 13 -11.02 -10.71 -10.01
CA ARG A 13 -11.25 -9.93 -8.78
C ARG A 13 -9.89 -9.67 -8.10
N GLY A 14 -9.71 -8.42 -7.64
CA GLY A 14 -8.45 -7.91 -7.10
C GLY A 14 -7.83 -8.81 -6.02
N ARG A 15 -6.55 -9.08 -6.19
CA ARG A 15 -5.69 -9.81 -5.26
C ARG A 15 -5.63 -9.06 -3.93
N MET A 16 -6.08 -9.67 -2.85
CA MET A 16 -5.68 -9.28 -1.50
C MET A 16 -4.17 -9.35 -1.38
N GLY A 17 -3.54 -8.21 -1.03
CA GLY A 17 -2.08 -8.11 -0.88
C GLY A 17 -1.61 -8.82 0.38
N GLY A 18 -1.20 -10.08 0.25
CA GLY A 18 -0.34 -10.71 1.24
C GLY A 18 1.06 -10.06 1.26
N PRO A 19 1.86 -10.22 2.33
CA PRO A 19 3.20 -9.64 2.41
C PRO A 19 4.01 -10.07 1.19
N ARG A 20 4.46 -9.11 0.38
CA ARG A 20 5.31 -9.34 -0.79
C ARG A 20 6.61 -9.98 -0.31
N GLY A 21 6.71 -11.32 -0.42
CA GLY A 21 7.94 -12.05 -0.17
C GLY A 21 9.06 -11.56 -1.10
N MET A 22 10.29 -11.45 -0.59
CA MET A 22 11.51 -11.21 -1.35
C MET A 22 11.59 -12.15 -2.55
N GLY A 23 11.34 -11.65 -3.77
CA GLY A 23 11.47 -12.46 -4.99
C GLY A 23 10.58 -12.10 -6.17
N MET A 24 9.67 -11.13 -6.08
CA MET A 24 8.97 -10.65 -7.27
C MET A 24 9.93 -9.82 -8.14
N ALA A 25 9.92 -10.08 -9.46
CA ALA A 25 10.58 -9.18 -10.40
C ALA A 25 10.07 -7.75 -10.17
N PRO A 26 10.97 -6.74 -10.12
CA PRO A 26 10.56 -5.37 -9.84
C PRO A 26 9.54 -4.93 -10.87
N GLU A 27 8.41 -4.44 -10.40
CA GLU A 27 7.39 -3.80 -11.24
C GLU A 27 8.05 -2.62 -11.94
N LYS A 28 7.97 -2.56 -13.25
CA LYS A 28 8.58 -1.46 -14.02
C LYS A 28 7.63 -0.27 -13.99
N ALA A 29 8.15 0.90 -13.66
CA ALA A 29 7.43 2.15 -13.79
C ALA A 29 7.00 2.37 -15.24
N LYS A 30 5.79 2.85 -15.47
CA LYS A 30 5.24 3.20 -16.79
C LYS A 30 5.95 4.45 -17.33
N ASP A 31 6.08 5.48 -16.49
CA ASP A 31 6.83 6.72 -16.78
C ASP A 31 8.02 6.87 -15.82
N PHE A 32 9.12 6.19 -16.16
CA PHE A 32 10.35 6.22 -15.36
C PHE A 32 10.96 7.63 -15.25
N LYS A 33 10.96 8.42 -16.36
CA LYS A 33 11.58 9.76 -16.37
C LYS A 33 10.76 10.78 -15.59
N GLY A 34 9.45 10.78 -15.77
CA GLY A 34 8.55 11.67 -15.04
C GLY A 34 8.56 11.40 -13.55
N SER A 35 8.51 10.12 -13.15
CA SER A 35 8.53 9.73 -11.74
C SER A 35 9.84 10.09 -11.04
N ILE A 36 11.00 9.88 -11.69
CA ILE A 36 12.29 10.33 -11.15
C ILE A 36 12.34 11.86 -11.06
N SER A 37 11.87 12.59 -12.07
CA SER A 37 11.88 14.05 -12.06
C SER A 37 11.05 14.61 -10.89
N LYS A 38 9.85 14.07 -10.67
CA LYS A 38 8.99 14.42 -9.52
C LYS A 38 9.69 14.10 -8.19
N LEU A 39 10.27 12.91 -8.08
CA LEU A 39 10.99 12.49 -6.89
C LEU A 39 12.18 13.41 -6.60
N MET A 40 12.97 13.74 -7.61
CA MET A 40 14.11 14.66 -7.47
C MET A 40 13.68 16.08 -7.10
N SER A 41 12.56 16.58 -7.64
CA SER A 41 11.97 17.85 -7.24
C SER A 41 11.53 17.83 -5.76
N TYR A 42 10.91 16.73 -5.33
CA TYR A 42 10.46 16.54 -3.95
C TYR A 42 11.64 16.52 -2.96
N ILE A 43 12.72 15.85 -3.33
CA ILE A 43 13.96 15.73 -2.55
C ILE A 43 14.78 17.04 -2.64
N GLY A 44 14.59 17.84 -3.68
CA GLY A 44 15.32 19.09 -3.93
C GLY A 44 15.32 20.09 -2.79
N ARG A 45 14.34 20.00 -1.89
CA ARG A 45 14.32 20.76 -0.63
C ARG A 45 15.51 20.44 0.29
N TYR A 46 16.10 19.25 0.16
CA TYR A 46 17.24 18.78 0.97
C TYR A 46 18.56 18.80 0.22
N LYS A 47 18.68 19.58 -0.87
CA LYS A 47 19.85 19.63 -1.78
C LYS A 47 21.19 19.84 -1.07
N ILE A 48 21.23 20.68 -0.01
CA ILE A 48 22.45 20.93 0.77
C ILE A 48 22.86 19.64 1.54
N GLY A 49 21.91 18.96 2.16
CA GLY A 49 22.19 17.71 2.86
C GLY A 49 22.64 16.59 1.92
N ILE A 50 22.03 16.48 0.73
CA ILE A 50 22.43 15.51 -0.30
C ILE A 50 23.84 15.82 -0.79
N PHE A 51 24.16 17.09 -1.02
CA PHE A 51 25.52 17.47 -1.40
C PHE A 51 26.54 17.10 -0.32
N ALA A 52 26.22 17.33 0.96
CA ALA A 52 27.08 16.91 2.06
C ALA A 52 27.26 15.38 2.11
N VAL A 53 26.18 14.62 1.88
CA VAL A 53 26.24 13.15 1.77
C VAL A 53 27.16 12.72 0.64
N MET A 54 27.04 13.33 -0.54
CA MET A 54 27.91 13.05 -1.70
C MET A 54 29.38 13.35 -1.39
N LEU A 55 29.65 14.49 -0.79
CA LEU A 55 31.01 14.89 -0.41
C LEU A 55 31.62 13.94 0.61
N PHE A 56 30.88 13.62 1.68
CA PHE A 56 31.36 12.72 2.73
C PHE A 56 31.59 11.30 2.22
N ALA A 57 30.69 10.80 1.36
CA ALA A 57 30.85 9.50 0.71
C ALA A 57 32.10 9.47 -0.18
N ALA A 58 32.33 10.50 -0.98
CA ALA A 58 33.52 10.60 -1.83
C ALA A 58 34.81 10.67 -1.01
N VAL A 59 34.86 11.51 0.03
CA VAL A 59 36.03 11.65 0.91
C VAL A 59 36.33 10.34 1.64
N ALA A 60 35.32 9.71 2.24
CA ALA A 60 35.47 8.41 2.91
C ALA A 60 36.02 7.36 1.95
N THR A 61 35.53 7.31 0.73
CA THR A 61 35.97 6.34 -0.29
C THR A 61 37.40 6.61 -0.74
N VAL A 62 37.81 7.86 -0.93
CA VAL A 62 39.19 8.23 -1.29
C VAL A 62 40.17 7.71 -0.22
N PHE A 63 39.87 7.91 1.06
CA PHE A 63 40.74 7.39 2.13
C PHE A 63 40.83 5.87 2.12
N ASN A 64 39.75 5.16 1.85
CA ASN A 64 39.76 3.70 1.70
C ASN A 64 40.56 3.22 0.49
N VAL A 65 40.53 3.97 -0.63
CA VAL A 65 41.25 3.62 -1.85
C VAL A 65 42.78 3.86 -1.71
N ILE A 66 43.20 4.86 -0.94
CA ILE A 66 44.61 5.15 -0.72
C ILE A 66 45.27 4.13 0.22
N GLY A 67 44.50 3.57 1.17
CA GLY A 67 44.96 2.65 2.22
C GLY A 67 45.86 1.51 1.72
N PRO A 68 45.47 0.71 0.72
CA PRO A 68 46.24 -0.41 0.19
C PRO A 68 47.65 0.00 -0.32
N LYS A 69 47.79 1.16 -0.98
CA LYS A 69 49.08 1.65 -1.47
C LYS A 69 50.03 2.02 -0.33
N ILE A 70 49.50 2.67 0.72
CA ILE A 70 50.28 3.00 1.91
C ILE A 70 50.69 1.72 2.67
N LEU A 71 49.75 0.76 2.80
CA LEU A 71 50.02 -0.53 3.43
C LEU A 71 51.07 -1.35 2.65
N GLY A 72 51.09 -1.24 1.32
CA GLY A 72 52.11 -1.83 0.45
C GLY A 72 53.51 -1.40 0.82
N LYS A 73 53.75 -0.16 1.29
CA LYS A 73 55.07 0.28 1.77
C LYS A 73 55.53 -0.49 3.00
N VAL A 74 54.61 -0.94 3.86
CA VAL A 74 54.96 -1.83 5.01
C VAL A 74 55.48 -3.16 4.50
N THR A 75 54.83 -3.76 3.50
CA THR A 75 55.24 -5.04 2.92
C THR A 75 56.59 -4.91 2.23
N THR A 76 56.86 -3.80 1.53
CA THR A 76 58.17 -3.52 0.95
C THR A 76 59.25 -3.40 2.04
N ALA A 77 59.00 -2.62 3.09
CA ALA A 77 59.92 -2.44 4.20
C ALA A 77 60.25 -3.76 4.95
N LEU A 78 59.20 -4.62 5.12
CA LEU A 78 59.39 -5.95 5.69
C LEU A 78 60.27 -6.84 4.81
N SER A 79 60.01 -6.85 3.49
CA SER A 79 60.78 -7.63 2.52
C SER A 79 62.26 -7.17 2.46
N GLU A 80 62.50 -5.88 2.36
CA GLU A 80 63.86 -5.32 2.36
C GLU A 80 64.58 -5.54 3.70
N GLY A 81 63.87 -5.40 4.82
CA GLY A 81 64.43 -5.69 6.16
C GLY A 81 64.81 -7.15 6.33
N LEU A 82 64.02 -8.07 5.78
CA LEU A 82 64.34 -9.51 5.78
C LEU A 82 65.54 -9.80 4.92
N MET A 83 65.64 -9.22 3.73
CA MET A 83 66.82 -9.37 2.85
C MET A 83 68.10 -8.83 3.50
N ARG A 84 68.03 -7.65 4.14
CA ARG A 84 69.14 -7.09 4.91
C ARG A 84 69.56 -7.99 6.07
N LYS A 85 68.66 -8.64 6.78
CA LYS A 85 68.93 -9.59 7.87
C LYS A 85 69.56 -10.83 7.33
N ILE A 86 69.15 -11.41 6.21
CA ILE A 86 69.76 -12.58 5.57
C ILE A 86 71.16 -12.27 5.07
N ALA A 87 71.34 -11.06 4.49
CA ALA A 87 72.64 -10.61 4.02
C ALA A 87 73.61 -10.18 5.15
N GLY A 88 73.18 -10.17 6.40
CA GLY A 88 74.01 -9.75 7.54
C GLY A 88 74.34 -8.27 7.61
N THR A 89 73.61 -7.43 6.80
CA THR A 89 73.90 -6.00 6.64
C THR A 89 72.95 -5.06 7.45
N GLY A 90 72.00 -5.66 8.21
CA GLY A 90 71.12 -4.90 9.07
C GLY A 90 69.84 -5.65 9.48
N GLY A 91 68.86 -4.95 10.09
CA GLY A 91 67.58 -5.51 10.57
C GLY A 91 66.34 -4.81 9.99
N MET A 92 65.19 -5.16 10.53
CA MET A 92 63.91 -4.52 10.19
C MET A 92 63.78 -3.17 10.90
N ASP A 93 63.30 -2.17 10.19
CA ASP A 93 62.96 -0.86 10.76
C ASP A 93 61.51 -0.83 11.27
N PHE A 94 61.34 -1.29 12.51
CA PHE A 94 60.04 -1.34 13.17
C PHE A 94 59.49 0.06 13.45
N ASN A 95 60.34 1.08 13.60
CA ASN A 95 59.89 2.46 13.79
C ASN A 95 59.21 3.01 12.53
N TYR A 96 59.78 2.77 11.36
CA TYR A 96 59.18 3.16 10.07
C TYR A 96 57.87 2.42 9.83
N ILE A 97 57.84 1.10 10.06
CA ILE A 97 56.64 0.25 9.94
C ILE A 97 55.56 0.75 10.89
N GLY A 98 55.89 1.01 12.15
CA GLY A 98 54.95 1.51 13.15
C GLY A 98 54.34 2.86 12.76
N LYS A 99 55.11 3.80 12.26
CA LYS A 99 54.62 5.10 11.75
C LYS A 99 53.62 4.93 10.60
N ILE A 100 53.90 4.06 9.63
CA ILE A 100 52.99 3.81 8.52
C ILE A 100 51.69 3.18 8.99
N LEU A 101 51.76 2.21 9.89
CA LEU A 101 50.56 1.55 10.45
C LEU A 101 49.68 2.55 11.21
N ILE A 102 50.28 3.47 11.98
CA ILE A 102 49.52 4.56 12.66
C ILE A 102 48.86 5.48 11.62
N ILE A 103 49.56 5.85 10.54
CA ILE A 103 48.98 6.69 9.46
C ILE A 103 47.81 5.96 8.82
N VAL A 104 47.93 4.68 8.49
CA VAL A 104 46.82 3.89 7.88
C VAL A 104 45.66 3.77 8.86
N LEU A 105 45.91 3.57 10.15
CA LEU A 105 44.88 3.52 11.19
C LEU A 105 44.13 4.86 11.26
N CYS A 106 44.85 5.99 11.28
CA CYS A 106 44.24 7.31 11.28
C CYS A 106 43.37 7.56 10.02
N LEU A 107 43.87 7.16 8.84
CA LEU A 107 43.13 7.28 7.59
C LEU A 107 41.80 6.48 7.62
N TYR A 108 41.84 5.25 8.10
CA TYR A 108 40.65 4.42 8.24
C TYR A 108 39.67 4.97 9.30
N LEU A 109 40.18 5.47 10.45
CA LEU A 109 39.33 6.13 11.45
C LEU A 109 38.62 7.37 10.88
N VAL A 110 39.32 8.21 10.13
CA VAL A 110 38.74 9.36 9.46
C VAL A 110 37.70 8.91 8.44
N SER A 111 38.00 7.88 7.62
CA SER A 111 37.03 7.30 6.68
C SER A 111 35.73 6.82 7.36
N VAL A 112 35.88 6.13 8.51
CA VAL A 112 34.73 5.65 9.29
C VAL A 112 33.86 6.82 9.80
N ILE A 113 34.52 7.91 10.30
CA ILE A 113 33.80 9.11 10.77
C ILE A 113 32.99 9.75 9.63
N PHE A 114 33.60 9.93 8.45
CA PHE A 114 32.90 10.48 7.28
C PHE A 114 31.74 9.56 6.83
N SER A 115 31.96 8.24 6.80
CA SER A 115 30.92 7.27 6.46
C SER A 115 29.76 7.29 7.47
N PHE A 116 30.06 7.43 8.76
CA PHE A 116 29.05 7.57 9.81
C PHE A 116 28.23 8.85 9.64
N CYS A 117 28.88 10.00 9.46
CA CYS A 117 28.22 11.29 9.24
C CYS A 117 27.33 11.24 7.99
N GLN A 118 27.84 10.66 6.89
CA GLN A 118 27.10 10.46 5.65
C GLN A 118 25.85 9.62 5.87
N GLY A 119 25.97 8.47 6.54
CA GLY A 119 24.84 7.58 6.84
C GLY A 119 23.80 8.25 7.73
N TRP A 120 24.24 8.98 8.77
CA TRP A 120 23.34 9.70 9.67
C TRP A 120 22.54 10.80 8.94
N ILE A 121 23.19 11.62 8.11
CA ILE A 121 22.53 12.67 7.33
C ILE A 121 21.56 12.04 6.33
N MET A 122 21.97 11.01 5.59
CA MET A 122 21.13 10.36 4.58
C MET A 122 19.88 9.72 5.20
N THR A 123 20.05 9.00 6.31
CA THR A 123 18.92 8.42 7.06
C THR A 123 17.96 9.51 7.55
N GLY A 124 18.51 10.62 8.10
CA GLY A 124 17.71 11.76 8.53
C GLY A 124 16.89 12.39 7.40
N ILE A 125 17.48 12.55 6.21
CA ILE A 125 16.76 13.06 5.01
C ILE A 125 15.66 12.08 4.60
N THR A 126 16.00 10.80 4.48
CA THR A 126 15.06 9.75 4.07
C THR A 126 13.84 9.69 4.99
N GLN A 127 14.05 9.69 6.32
CA GLN A 127 12.95 9.64 7.27
C GLN A 127 12.06 10.88 7.21
N LYS A 128 12.63 12.07 6.98
CA LYS A 128 11.84 13.29 6.77
C LYS A 128 11.00 13.25 5.49
N VAL A 129 11.54 12.68 4.41
CA VAL A 129 10.82 12.47 3.15
C VAL A 129 9.66 11.50 3.36
N CYS A 130 9.91 10.33 3.97
CA CYS A 130 8.87 9.33 4.26
C CYS A 130 7.77 9.87 5.19
N TYR A 131 8.15 10.58 6.25
CA TYR A 131 7.20 11.22 7.16
C TYR A 131 6.28 12.19 6.41
N ARG A 132 6.87 13.05 5.56
CA ARG A 132 6.11 14.03 4.79
C ARG A 132 5.17 13.37 3.79
N LEU A 133 5.63 12.34 3.05
CA LEU A 133 4.79 11.60 2.13
C LEU A 133 3.61 10.93 2.83
N ARG A 134 3.85 10.25 3.97
CA ARG A 134 2.76 9.64 4.75
C ARG A 134 1.77 10.68 5.25
N LYS A 135 2.24 11.84 5.69
CA LYS A 135 1.38 12.94 6.12
C LYS A 135 0.51 13.43 4.96
N GLU A 136 1.12 13.74 3.81
CA GLU A 136 0.40 14.22 2.60
C GLU A 136 -0.62 13.18 2.10
N ILE A 137 -0.26 11.88 2.09
CA ILE A 137 -1.18 10.79 1.72
C ILE A 137 -2.35 10.71 2.71
N SER A 138 -2.06 10.74 4.03
CA SER A 138 -3.08 10.67 5.08
C SER A 138 -4.06 11.84 5.02
N GLU A 139 -3.56 13.05 4.81
CA GLU A 139 -4.40 14.24 4.64
C GLU A 139 -5.24 14.15 3.37
N LYS A 140 -4.66 13.64 2.28
CA LYS A 140 -5.36 13.50 1.00
C LYS A 140 -6.44 12.43 1.02
N ILE A 141 -6.22 11.30 1.72
CA ILE A 141 -7.25 10.26 1.88
C ILE A 141 -8.58 10.85 2.35
N ASN A 142 -8.55 11.80 3.30
CA ASN A 142 -9.75 12.43 3.83
C ASN A 142 -10.41 13.44 2.88
N ARG A 143 -9.76 13.79 1.77
CA ARG A 143 -10.27 14.73 0.76
C ARG A 143 -10.61 14.05 -0.58
N MET A 144 -10.39 12.74 -0.68
CA MET A 144 -10.66 11.99 -1.91
C MET A 144 -12.15 11.74 -2.12
N PRO A 145 -12.64 11.80 -3.37
CA PRO A 145 -14.03 11.48 -3.67
C PRO A 145 -14.33 10.01 -3.46
N MET A 146 -15.58 9.69 -3.09
CA MET A 146 -16.05 8.31 -2.85
C MET A 146 -15.81 7.39 -4.06
N LYS A 147 -15.93 7.92 -5.29
CA LYS A 147 -15.63 7.23 -6.56
C LYS A 147 -14.26 6.57 -6.57
N TYR A 148 -13.27 7.21 -5.96
CA TYR A 148 -11.90 6.67 -5.90
C TYR A 148 -11.86 5.37 -5.09
N PHE A 149 -12.50 5.36 -3.91
CA PHE A 149 -12.51 4.20 -3.01
C PHE A 149 -13.37 3.05 -3.54
N GLU A 150 -14.48 3.34 -4.22
CA GLU A 150 -15.34 2.32 -4.81
C GLU A 150 -14.70 1.62 -6.02
N SER A 151 -13.78 2.27 -6.71
CA SER A 151 -13.05 1.71 -7.86
C SER A 151 -11.80 0.89 -7.47
N ARG A 152 -11.38 0.92 -6.21
CA ARG A 152 -10.12 0.33 -5.72
C ARG A 152 -10.35 -0.47 -4.44
N THR A 153 -9.41 -1.38 -4.14
CA THR A 153 -9.48 -2.14 -2.87
C THR A 153 -8.81 -1.37 -1.73
N TYR A 154 -9.30 -1.57 -0.50
CA TYR A 154 -8.68 -1.02 0.71
C TYR A 154 -7.19 -1.35 0.82
N GLY A 155 -6.83 -2.61 0.49
CA GLY A 155 -5.44 -3.06 0.52
C GLY A 155 -4.53 -2.32 -0.46
N GLU A 156 -5.05 -1.91 -1.63
CA GLU A 156 -4.29 -1.11 -2.59
C GLU A 156 -3.98 0.28 -2.03
N VAL A 157 -4.97 0.96 -1.45
CA VAL A 157 -4.79 2.30 -0.86
C VAL A 157 -3.86 2.25 0.35
N LEU A 158 -4.05 1.27 1.25
CA LEU A 158 -3.21 1.09 2.43
C LEU A 158 -1.75 0.78 2.04
N SER A 159 -1.54 -0.04 1.00
CA SER A 159 -0.20 -0.37 0.51
C SER A 159 0.59 0.86 0.05
N ARG A 160 -0.06 1.92 -0.43
CA ARG A 160 0.61 3.16 -0.86
C ARG A 160 1.20 3.93 0.32
N ILE A 161 0.48 4.00 1.44
CA ILE A 161 0.96 4.71 2.65
C ILE A 161 2.03 3.91 3.42
N THR A 162 1.98 2.58 3.33
CA THR A 162 2.91 1.68 4.03
C THR A 162 4.02 1.21 3.11
N ASN A 163 3.76 0.21 2.28
CA ASN A 163 4.77 -0.51 1.52
C ASN A 163 5.47 0.35 0.44
N ASP A 164 4.73 1.22 -0.26
CA ASP A 164 5.33 2.03 -1.32
C ASP A 164 6.21 3.14 -0.74
N VAL A 165 5.80 3.80 0.34
CA VAL A 165 6.63 4.80 1.02
C VAL A 165 7.87 4.15 1.65
N ASP A 166 7.77 2.93 2.22
CA ASP A 166 8.93 2.20 2.75
C ASP A 166 9.89 1.76 1.66
N THR A 167 9.37 1.26 0.53
CA THR A 167 10.17 0.89 -0.64
C THR A 167 10.92 2.11 -1.19
N LEU A 168 10.25 3.26 -1.26
CA LEU A 168 10.85 4.53 -1.67
C LEU A 168 11.95 4.95 -0.68
N GLY A 169 11.69 4.87 0.62
CA GLY A 169 12.65 5.20 1.67
C GLY A 169 13.90 4.31 1.61
N MET A 170 13.72 2.99 1.55
CA MET A 170 14.84 2.06 1.43
C MET A 170 15.64 2.30 0.14
N GLY A 171 14.94 2.50 -0.99
CA GLY A 171 15.57 2.81 -2.27
C GLY A 171 16.38 4.09 -2.24
N LEU A 172 15.87 5.17 -1.67
CA LEU A 172 16.58 6.44 -1.54
C LEU A 172 17.85 6.30 -0.70
N ASN A 173 17.72 5.71 0.49
CA ASN A 173 18.84 5.59 1.43
C ASN A 173 19.99 4.77 0.83
N GLN A 174 19.68 3.63 0.24
CA GLN A 174 20.70 2.72 -0.28
C GLN A 174 21.22 3.12 -1.66
N SER A 175 20.34 3.53 -2.59
CA SER A 175 20.74 3.74 -3.98
C SER A 175 21.67 4.92 -4.15
N ILE A 176 21.36 6.07 -3.54
CA ILE A 176 22.18 7.29 -3.67
C ILE A 176 23.59 7.04 -3.12
N THR A 177 23.64 6.48 -1.91
CA THR A 177 24.93 6.16 -1.25
C THR A 177 25.76 5.18 -2.08
N THR A 178 25.17 4.06 -2.48
CA THR A 178 25.89 2.99 -3.21
C THR A 178 26.36 3.45 -4.58
N ILE A 179 25.58 4.22 -5.32
CA ILE A 179 26.00 4.73 -6.62
C ILE A 179 27.24 5.63 -6.47
N ILE A 180 27.22 6.56 -5.51
CA ILE A 180 28.31 7.51 -5.30
C ILE A 180 29.57 6.80 -4.84
N THR A 181 29.47 5.93 -3.82
CA THR A 181 30.63 5.16 -3.30
C THR A 181 31.20 4.24 -4.37
N SER A 182 30.34 3.55 -5.14
CA SER A 182 30.78 2.63 -6.20
C SER A 182 31.51 3.37 -7.34
N LEU A 183 30.95 4.50 -7.82
CA LEU A 183 31.59 5.31 -8.86
C LEU A 183 32.93 5.90 -8.37
N THR A 184 32.95 6.44 -7.16
CA THR A 184 34.17 7.00 -6.56
C THR A 184 35.23 5.91 -6.37
N THR A 185 34.83 4.71 -5.91
CA THR A 185 35.74 3.55 -5.76
C THR A 185 36.29 3.13 -7.12
N MET A 186 35.45 2.96 -8.14
CA MET A 186 35.90 2.56 -9.48
C MET A 186 36.91 3.53 -10.06
N ILE A 187 36.60 4.83 -10.03
CA ILE A 187 37.50 5.86 -10.54
C ILE A 187 38.80 5.90 -9.72
N GLY A 188 38.69 5.93 -8.39
CA GLY A 188 39.83 6.01 -7.50
C GLY A 188 40.75 4.79 -7.63
N VAL A 189 40.17 3.59 -7.65
CA VAL A 189 40.95 2.35 -7.84
C VAL A 189 41.63 2.32 -9.20
N LEU A 190 40.94 2.70 -10.28
CA LEU A 190 41.52 2.74 -11.61
C LEU A 190 42.72 3.71 -11.69
N VAL A 191 42.60 4.91 -11.10
CA VAL A 191 43.69 5.89 -11.00
C VAL A 191 44.89 5.30 -10.23
N MET A 192 44.61 4.63 -9.10
CA MET A 192 45.68 4.01 -8.31
C MET A 192 46.36 2.86 -9.04
N MET A 193 45.60 2.00 -9.75
CA MET A 193 46.16 0.92 -10.56
C MET A 193 47.04 1.46 -11.69
N LEU A 194 46.61 2.48 -12.42
CA LEU A 194 47.38 3.14 -13.46
C LEU A 194 48.67 3.78 -12.89
N SER A 195 48.63 4.31 -11.66
CA SER A 195 49.77 4.89 -10.98
C SER A 195 50.84 3.88 -10.59
N ILE A 196 50.51 2.56 -10.49
CA ILE A 196 51.43 1.48 -10.17
C ILE A 196 52.00 0.88 -11.45
N SER A 197 51.14 0.38 -12.33
CA SER A 197 51.58 -0.22 -13.60
C SER A 197 50.44 -0.20 -14.65
N PRO A 198 50.60 0.51 -15.76
CA PRO A 198 49.63 0.48 -16.85
C PRO A 198 49.43 -0.91 -17.47
N LEU A 199 50.52 -1.72 -17.54
CA LEU A 199 50.46 -3.08 -18.09
C LEU A 199 49.60 -4.00 -17.23
N MET A 200 49.80 -3.99 -15.90
CA MET A 200 49.00 -4.78 -14.98
C MET A 200 47.54 -4.31 -14.98
N THR A 201 47.30 -3.01 -15.12
CA THR A 201 45.97 -2.42 -15.22
C THR A 201 45.25 -2.91 -16.48
N LEU A 202 45.94 -2.98 -17.62
CA LEU A 202 45.37 -3.52 -18.87
C LEU A 202 44.92 -4.98 -18.69
N ILE A 203 45.75 -5.82 -18.03
CA ILE A 203 45.40 -7.22 -17.74
C ILE A 203 44.14 -7.29 -16.87
N ALA A 204 44.07 -6.49 -15.79
CA ALA A 204 42.93 -6.46 -14.90
C ALA A 204 41.65 -5.97 -15.61
N VAL A 205 41.75 -4.98 -16.47
CA VAL A 205 40.63 -4.46 -17.25
C VAL A 205 40.09 -5.47 -18.28
N ILE A 206 40.97 -6.29 -18.90
CA ILE A 206 40.54 -7.35 -19.83
C ILE A 206 39.71 -8.46 -19.13
N ILE A 207 39.97 -8.70 -17.85
CA ILE A 207 39.21 -9.68 -17.08
C ILE A 207 37.71 -9.27 -16.92
N LEU A 208 37.40 -7.97 -16.92
CA LEU A 208 36.05 -7.46 -16.75
C LEU A 208 35.07 -7.91 -17.86
N PRO A 209 35.34 -7.69 -19.13
CA PRO A 209 34.44 -8.13 -20.20
C PRO A 209 34.26 -9.67 -20.20
N ILE A 210 35.30 -10.42 -19.81
CA ILE A 210 35.17 -11.87 -19.66
C ILE A 210 34.19 -12.21 -18.52
N SER A 211 34.35 -11.57 -17.38
CA SER A 211 33.42 -11.74 -16.23
C SER A 211 32.00 -11.38 -16.59
N VAL A 212 31.80 -10.20 -17.18
CA VAL A 212 30.48 -9.72 -17.60
C VAL A 212 29.85 -10.63 -18.66
N GLY A 213 30.63 -11.14 -19.61
CA GLY A 213 30.17 -12.08 -20.62
C GLY A 213 29.68 -13.40 -20.01
N LEU A 214 30.46 -13.99 -19.10
CA LEU A 214 30.09 -15.23 -18.41
C LEU A 214 28.84 -15.05 -17.55
N VAL A 215 28.77 -13.97 -16.77
CA VAL A 215 27.59 -13.65 -15.95
C VAL A 215 26.36 -13.46 -16.83
N SER A 216 26.47 -12.67 -17.90
CA SER A 216 25.38 -12.43 -18.84
C SER A 216 24.86 -13.72 -19.47
N PHE A 217 25.75 -14.64 -19.83
CA PHE A 217 25.39 -15.96 -20.35
C PHE A 217 24.57 -16.78 -19.33
N VAL A 218 25.04 -16.84 -18.07
CA VAL A 218 24.34 -17.56 -16.99
C VAL A 218 22.99 -16.92 -16.71
N VAL A 219 22.92 -15.58 -16.60
CA VAL A 219 21.67 -14.83 -16.35
C VAL A 219 20.67 -15.10 -17.48
N LYS A 220 21.08 -14.97 -18.74
CA LYS A 220 20.20 -15.20 -19.90
C LYS A 220 19.63 -16.62 -19.89
N LYS A 221 20.42 -17.63 -19.51
CA LYS A 221 19.98 -19.01 -19.42
C LYS A 221 19.07 -19.28 -18.22
N SER A 222 19.33 -18.63 -17.08
CA SER A 222 18.55 -18.76 -15.85
C SER A 222 17.20 -18.04 -15.91
N GLN A 223 17.08 -16.96 -16.69
CA GLN A 223 15.92 -16.07 -16.69
C GLN A 223 14.61 -16.77 -17.09
N GLY A 224 14.66 -17.76 -18.01
CA GLY A 224 13.48 -18.56 -18.39
C GLY A 224 12.94 -19.36 -17.20
N TYR A 225 13.83 -20.07 -16.50
CA TYR A 225 13.44 -20.86 -15.34
C TYR A 225 12.96 -19.99 -14.17
N PHE A 226 13.57 -18.82 -13.98
CA PHE A 226 13.13 -17.86 -12.95
C PHE A 226 11.72 -17.34 -13.22
N LYS A 227 11.39 -17.03 -14.48
CA LYS A 227 10.04 -16.62 -14.88
C LYS A 227 9.02 -17.72 -14.58
N THR A 228 9.31 -18.97 -15.00
CA THR A 228 8.43 -20.11 -14.71
C THR A 228 8.27 -20.35 -13.21
N GLN A 229 9.35 -20.25 -12.44
CA GLN A 229 9.30 -20.33 -10.98
C GLN A 229 8.34 -19.30 -10.37
N GLN A 230 8.42 -18.04 -10.79
CA GLN A 230 7.54 -16.98 -10.30
C GLN A 230 6.07 -17.19 -10.70
N GLU A 231 5.83 -17.64 -11.93
CA GLU A 231 4.50 -17.96 -12.43
C GLU A 231 3.84 -19.08 -11.60
N TYR A 232 4.55 -20.20 -11.43
CA TYR A 232 4.03 -21.33 -10.67
C TYR A 232 3.96 -21.08 -9.16
N LEU A 233 4.82 -20.25 -8.60
CA LEU A 233 4.66 -19.77 -7.22
C LEU A 233 3.36 -18.96 -7.06
N GLY A 234 3.00 -18.16 -8.07
CA GLY A 234 1.71 -17.46 -8.10
C GLY A 234 0.52 -18.42 -8.16
N HIS A 235 0.62 -19.50 -8.97
CA HIS A 235 -0.42 -20.53 -9.04
C HIS A 235 -0.60 -21.27 -7.72
N ILE A 236 0.50 -21.68 -7.07
CA ILE A 236 0.44 -22.34 -5.74
C ILE A 236 -0.20 -21.43 -4.70
N ASN A 237 0.20 -20.18 -4.62
CA ASN A 237 -0.40 -19.23 -3.68
C ASN A 237 -1.90 -19.07 -3.93
N GLY A 238 -2.32 -18.98 -5.22
CA GLY A 238 -3.75 -18.94 -5.57
C GLY A 238 -4.51 -20.20 -5.16
N GLN A 239 -3.94 -21.39 -5.37
CA GLN A 239 -4.54 -22.65 -4.94
C GLN A 239 -4.67 -22.76 -3.42
N ILE A 240 -3.64 -22.30 -2.68
CA ILE A 240 -3.68 -22.29 -1.22
C ILE A 240 -4.80 -21.35 -0.73
N GLU A 241 -4.87 -20.13 -1.27
CA GLU A 241 -5.90 -19.14 -0.90
C GLU A 241 -7.30 -19.67 -1.19
N GLU A 242 -7.53 -20.27 -2.37
CA GLU A 242 -8.80 -20.86 -2.77
C GLU A 242 -9.17 -22.05 -1.87
N THR A 243 -8.22 -22.97 -1.60
CA THR A 243 -8.44 -24.13 -0.75
C THR A 243 -8.72 -23.77 0.70
N TYR A 244 -8.00 -22.76 1.23
CA TYR A 244 -8.23 -22.26 2.59
C TYR A 244 -9.58 -21.53 2.70
N GLY A 245 -9.89 -20.63 1.74
CA GLY A 245 -11.16 -19.91 1.72
C GLY A 245 -12.37 -20.84 1.54
N GLY A 246 -12.20 -21.92 0.76
CA GLY A 246 -13.22 -22.93 0.51
C GLY A 246 -13.11 -24.20 1.38
N HIS A 247 -12.30 -24.20 2.45
CA HIS A 247 -11.96 -25.43 3.18
C HIS A 247 -13.18 -26.20 3.69
N MET A 248 -14.21 -25.52 4.18
CA MET A 248 -15.46 -26.15 4.62
C MET A 248 -16.15 -26.86 3.45
N ILE A 249 -16.14 -26.29 2.26
CA ILE A 249 -16.73 -26.88 1.04
C ILE A 249 -15.91 -28.10 0.61
N VAL A 250 -14.58 -27.99 0.56
CA VAL A 250 -13.68 -29.11 0.25
C VAL A 250 -13.95 -30.30 1.16
N LYS A 251 -14.09 -30.05 2.48
CA LYS A 251 -14.44 -31.06 3.50
C LYS A 251 -15.83 -31.64 3.28
N SER A 252 -16.83 -30.82 3.04
CA SER A 252 -18.22 -31.25 2.85
C SER A 252 -18.41 -32.17 1.64
N PHE A 253 -17.59 -31.97 0.61
CA PHE A 253 -17.63 -32.76 -0.63
C PHE A 253 -16.55 -33.85 -0.70
N ASN A 254 -15.74 -34.08 0.34
CA ASN A 254 -14.63 -35.05 0.40
C ASN A 254 -13.64 -34.90 -0.77
N LYS A 255 -13.25 -33.66 -1.08
CA LYS A 255 -12.37 -33.32 -2.22
C LYS A 255 -10.92 -33.07 -1.84
N GLU A 256 -10.50 -33.43 -0.62
CA GLU A 256 -9.12 -33.17 -0.13
C GLU A 256 -8.08 -33.83 -1.01
N LYS A 257 -8.32 -35.08 -1.45
CA LYS A 257 -7.38 -35.81 -2.29
C LYS A 257 -7.20 -35.13 -3.66
N ASP A 258 -8.30 -34.69 -4.26
CA ASP A 258 -8.27 -34.00 -5.56
C ASP A 258 -7.48 -32.67 -5.44
N MET A 259 -7.63 -31.93 -4.34
CA MET A 259 -6.90 -30.70 -4.06
C MET A 259 -5.40 -30.96 -3.87
N VAL A 260 -5.03 -32.00 -3.10
CA VAL A 260 -3.63 -32.39 -2.90
C VAL A 260 -2.99 -32.86 -4.21
N ASP A 261 -3.69 -33.66 -5.02
CA ASP A 261 -3.16 -34.13 -6.30
C ASP A 261 -2.96 -32.97 -7.29
N SER A 262 -3.86 -31.98 -7.31
CA SER A 262 -3.72 -30.76 -8.09
C SER A 262 -2.53 -29.91 -7.61
N PHE A 263 -2.40 -29.74 -6.28
CA PHE A 263 -1.28 -29.03 -5.70
C PHE A 263 0.07 -29.68 -6.05
N ASN A 264 0.17 -31.00 -5.92
CA ASN A 264 1.41 -31.73 -6.23
C ASN A 264 1.84 -31.54 -7.68
N LYS A 265 0.92 -31.59 -8.64
CA LYS A 265 1.23 -31.33 -10.08
C LYS A 265 1.83 -29.93 -10.28
N THR A 266 1.26 -28.92 -9.64
CA THR A 266 1.75 -27.54 -9.72
C THR A 266 3.11 -27.40 -9.01
N ASN A 267 3.27 -28.06 -7.87
CA ASN A 267 4.48 -28.05 -7.06
C ASN A 267 5.66 -28.76 -7.74
N ASP A 268 5.41 -29.83 -8.49
CA ASP A 268 6.46 -30.54 -9.26
C ASP A 268 7.07 -29.64 -10.36
N VAL A 269 6.25 -28.83 -11.04
CA VAL A 269 6.75 -27.86 -12.02
C VAL A 269 7.51 -26.73 -11.32
N LEU A 270 7.00 -26.25 -10.18
CA LEU A 270 7.70 -25.26 -9.36
C LEU A 270 9.06 -25.80 -8.89
N TYR A 271 9.10 -27.02 -8.36
CA TYR A 271 10.35 -27.66 -7.91
C TYR A 271 11.36 -27.74 -9.04
N GLY A 272 10.97 -28.28 -10.22
CA GLY A 272 11.86 -28.42 -11.36
C GLY A 272 12.44 -27.09 -11.88
N SER A 273 11.60 -26.04 -11.92
CA SER A 273 12.03 -24.71 -12.34
C SER A 273 12.85 -23.99 -11.28
N ALA A 274 12.48 -24.10 -10.01
CA ALA A 274 13.21 -23.52 -8.90
C ALA A 274 14.59 -24.14 -8.75
N TRP A 275 14.71 -25.49 -8.83
CA TRP A 275 15.99 -26.17 -8.77
C TRP A 275 16.96 -25.68 -9.86
N LYS A 276 16.50 -25.62 -11.12
CA LYS A 276 17.32 -25.14 -12.25
C LYS A 276 17.70 -23.67 -12.11
N SER A 277 16.74 -22.83 -11.69
CA SER A 277 16.97 -21.41 -11.45
C SER A 277 18.01 -21.18 -10.36
N GLN A 278 17.87 -21.87 -9.21
CA GLN A 278 18.79 -21.75 -8.07
C GLN A 278 20.17 -22.32 -8.37
N PHE A 279 20.24 -23.46 -9.08
CA PHE A 279 21.51 -24.06 -9.50
C PHE A 279 22.30 -23.09 -10.38
N LEU A 280 21.67 -22.55 -11.45
CA LEU A 280 22.34 -21.61 -12.35
C LEU A 280 22.73 -20.32 -11.65
N SER A 281 21.86 -19.78 -10.80
CA SER A 281 22.15 -18.57 -10.02
C SER A 281 23.25 -18.83 -8.99
N GLY A 282 23.24 -20.00 -8.34
CA GLY A 282 24.26 -20.41 -7.39
C GLY A 282 25.65 -20.58 -8.01
N MET A 283 25.73 -20.94 -9.29
CA MET A 283 27.01 -21.04 -10.03
C MET A 283 27.67 -19.68 -10.29
N MET A 284 26.93 -18.57 -10.20
CA MET A 284 27.50 -17.25 -10.47
C MET A 284 28.67 -16.93 -9.54
N HIS A 285 28.54 -17.22 -8.24
CA HIS A 285 29.59 -16.91 -7.28
C HIS A 285 30.88 -17.74 -7.51
N PRO A 286 30.84 -19.08 -7.68
CA PRO A 286 32.01 -19.89 -8.05
C PRO A 286 32.66 -19.45 -9.38
N ILE A 287 31.88 -19.11 -10.40
CA ILE A 287 32.40 -18.62 -11.68
C ILE A 287 33.15 -17.30 -11.49
N MET A 288 32.56 -16.36 -10.75
CA MET A 288 33.23 -15.09 -10.45
C MET A 288 34.50 -15.26 -9.61
N MET A 289 34.47 -16.17 -8.64
CA MET A 289 35.69 -16.54 -7.88
C MET A 289 36.79 -17.14 -8.78
N PHE A 290 36.43 -18.04 -9.67
CA PHE A 290 37.36 -18.64 -10.63
C PHE A 290 38.01 -17.58 -11.52
N VAL A 291 37.22 -16.72 -12.14
CA VAL A 291 37.72 -15.62 -12.99
C VAL A 291 38.58 -14.63 -12.18
N GLY A 292 38.13 -14.30 -10.97
CA GLY A 292 38.90 -13.44 -10.07
C GLY A 292 40.26 -14.05 -9.68
N ASN A 293 40.28 -15.35 -9.37
CA ASN A 293 41.54 -16.06 -9.04
C ASN A 293 42.47 -16.22 -10.25
N LEU A 294 41.91 -16.42 -11.46
CA LEU A 294 42.70 -16.39 -12.69
C LEU A 294 43.36 -15.03 -12.90
N GLY A 295 42.57 -13.95 -12.69
CA GLY A 295 43.08 -12.58 -12.71
C GLY A 295 44.18 -12.35 -11.67
N TYR A 296 43.98 -12.82 -10.45
CA TYR A 296 44.99 -12.80 -9.40
C TYR A 296 46.29 -13.48 -9.85
N ALA A 297 46.21 -14.70 -10.42
CA ALA A 297 47.37 -15.42 -10.91
C ALA A 297 48.10 -14.65 -12.01
N CYS A 298 47.38 -14.10 -13.00
CA CYS A 298 47.98 -13.28 -14.07
C CYS A 298 48.68 -12.02 -13.52
N VAL A 299 48.06 -11.34 -12.58
CA VAL A 299 48.61 -10.15 -11.92
C VAL A 299 49.83 -10.50 -11.06
N ALA A 300 49.79 -11.61 -10.33
CA ALA A 300 50.93 -12.06 -9.52
C ALA A 300 52.13 -12.45 -10.37
N LEU A 301 51.92 -13.18 -11.48
CA LEU A 301 52.98 -13.55 -12.42
C LEU A 301 53.60 -12.31 -13.09
N THR A 302 52.76 -11.41 -13.63
CA THR A 302 53.23 -10.19 -14.29
C THR A 302 53.92 -9.27 -13.29
N GLY A 303 53.31 -9.09 -12.11
CA GLY A 303 53.88 -8.30 -11.02
C GLY A 303 55.23 -8.85 -10.54
N GLY A 304 55.36 -10.18 -10.39
CA GLY A 304 56.64 -10.84 -10.05
C GLY A 304 57.73 -10.58 -11.08
N LEU A 305 57.40 -10.70 -12.38
CA LEU A 305 58.33 -10.39 -13.47
C LEU A 305 58.77 -8.91 -13.47
N LEU A 306 57.85 -7.98 -13.21
CA LEU A 306 58.18 -6.55 -13.10
C LEU A 306 58.98 -6.22 -11.85
N ALA A 307 58.76 -6.93 -10.73
CA ALA A 307 59.51 -6.75 -9.51
C ALA A 307 60.97 -7.27 -9.65
N ILE A 308 61.19 -8.41 -10.34
CA ILE A 308 62.53 -8.89 -10.67
C ILE A 308 63.29 -7.87 -11.53
N LYS A 309 62.60 -7.17 -12.41
CA LYS A 309 63.16 -6.08 -13.22
C LYS A 309 63.31 -4.74 -12.46
N ASN A 310 63.00 -4.70 -11.18
CA ASN A 310 62.99 -3.51 -10.32
C ASN A 310 62.08 -2.34 -10.84
N VAL A 311 61.02 -2.66 -11.59
CA VAL A 311 60.05 -1.66 -12.11
C VAL A 311 59.03 -1.32 -11.05
N ILE A 312 58.62 -2.32 -10.22
CA ILE A 312 57.65 -2.17 -9.13
C ILE A 312 58.21 -2.88 -7.86
N THR A 313 57.64 -2.55 -6.70
CA THR A 313 57.98 -3.17 -5.43
C THR A 313 57.08 -4.38 -5.09
N ILE A 314 57.49 -5.23 -4.14
CA ILE A 314 56.62 -6.33 -3.63
C ILE A 314 55.34 -5.77 -3.00
N GLY A 315 55.43 -4.62 -2.34
CA GLY A 315 54.28 -3.93 -1.77
C GLY A 315 53.33 -3.41 -2.83
N ASP A 316 53.80 -3.00 -4.01
CA ASP A 316 52.96 -2.61 -5.12
C ASP A 316 52.15 -3.79 -5.68
N ILE A 317 52.73 -5.00 -5.72
CA ILE A 317 52.00 -6.22 -6.11
C ILE A 317 50.88 -6.50 -5.14
N GLN A 318 51.13 -6.42 -3.83
CA GLN A 318 50.09 -6.60 -2.81
C GLN A 318 48.98 -5.55 -2.93
N ALA A 319 49.34 -4.28 -3.07
CA ALA A 319 48.38 -3.20 -3.26
C ALA A 319 47.53 -3.40 -4.53
N PHE A 320 48.16 -3.82 -5.63
CA PHE A 320 47.50 -4.06 -6.91
C PHE A 320 46.50 -5.22 -6.82
N ILE A 321 46.82 -6.31 -6.16
CA ILE A 321 45.94 -7.45 -5.91
C ILE A 321 44.69 -6.98 -5.15
N GLN A 322 44.89 -6.14 -4.13
CA GLN A 322 43.75 -5.56 -3.39
C GLN A 322 42.90 -4.66 -4.27
N TYR A 323 43.52 -3.86 -5.15
CA TYR A 323 42.80 -3.01 -6.10
C TYR A 323 41.96 -3.82 -7.10
N VAL A 324 42.46 -4.93 -7.62
CA VAL A 324 41.67 -5.82 -8.51
C VAL A 324 40.43 -6.32 -7.82
N LYS A 325 40.52 -6.71 -6.55
CA LYS A 325 39.32 -7.11 -5.75
C LYS A 325 38.37 -5.94 -5.55
N ASN A 326 38.88 -4.77 -5.18
CA ASN A 326 38.10 -3.58 -4.93
C ASN A 326 37.47 -2.98 -6.22
N PHE A 327 37.97 -3.37 -7.41
CA PHE A 327 37.42 -2.91 -8.70
C PHE A 327 36.22 -3.71 -9.17
N THR A 328 36.15 -5.00 -8.86
CA THR A 328 35.04 -5.86 -9.27
C THR A 328 33.81 -5.75 -8.37
N GLN A 329 33.98 -5.44 -7.09
CA GLN A 329 32.87 -5.33 -6.13
C GLN A 329 31.86 -4.22 -6.47
N PRO A 330 32.25 -2.98 -6.81
CA PRO A 330 31.34 -1.91 -7.19
C PRO A 330 30.45 -2.25 -8.38
N ILE A 331 30.91 -3.05 -9.33
CA ILE A 331 30.13 -3.46 -10.52
C ILE A 331 28.93 -4.30 -10.09
N GLN A 332 29.14 -5.24 -9.15
CA GLN A 332 28.05 -6.05 -8.59
C GLN A 332 27.07 -5.19 -7.79
N GLN A 333 27.57 -4.23 -7.02
CA GLN A 333 26.75 -3.30 -6.25
C GLN A 333 25.87 -2.42 -7.15
N ILE A 334 26.42 -1.87 -8.23
CA ILE A 334 25.66 -1.07 -9.20
C ILE A 334 24.56 -1.93 -9.86
N ALA A 335 24.86 -3.19 -10.22
CA ALA A 335 23.85 -4.09 -10.80
C ALA A 335 22.69 -4.36 -9.82
N GLN A 336 22.95 -4.52 -8.53
CA GLN A 336 21.90 -4.67 -7.50
C GLN A 336 21.09 -3.38 -7.32
N VAL A 337 21.76 -2.23 -7.31
CA VAL A 337 21.13 -0.92 -7.15
C VAL A 337 20.19 -0.59 -8.30
N ILE A 338 20.49 -1.00 -9.53
CA ILE A 338 19.59 -0.78 -10.70
C ILE A 338 18.21 -1.38 -10.43
N ASN A 339 18.15 -2.61 -9.92
CA ASN A 339 16.88 -3.26 -9.59
C ASN A 339 16.14 -2.52 -8.47
N GLN A 340 16.88 -2.04 -7.46
CA GLN A 340 16.31 -1.30 -6.35
C GLN A 340 15.79 0.08 -6.77
N VAL A 341 16.50 0.78 -7.67
CA VAL A 341 16.05 2.03 -8.26
C VAL A 341 14.78 1.80 -9.07
N GLN A 342 14.66 0.72 -9.84
CA GLN A 342 13.44 0.40 -10.58
C GLN A 342 12.25 0.21 -9.62
N SER A 343 12.41 -0.55 -8.54
CA SER A 343 11.36 -0.73 -7.54
C SER A 343 10.98 0.58 -6.83
N MET A 344 11.98 1.39 -6.49
CA MET A 344 11.78 2.70 -5.88
C MET A 344 10.99 3.65 -6.79
N VAL A 345 11.34 3.69 -8.10
CA VAL A 345 10.66 4.56 -9.07
C VAL A 345 9.24 4.09 -9.31
N ALA A 346 8.98 2.77 -9.40
CA ALA A 346 7.63 2.24 -9.51
C ALA A 346 6.77 2.55 -8.26
N ALA A 347 7.34 2.44 -7.07
CA ALA A 347 6.67 2.83 -5.83
C ALA A 347 6.40 4.35 -5.79
N SER A 348 7.37 5.17 -6.22
CA SER A 348 7.18 6.62 -6.28
C SER A 348 6.12 7.03 -7.30
N GLU A 349 6.02 6.35 -8.45
CA GLU A 349 4.97 6.56 -9.45
C GLU A 349 3.58 6.37 -8.83
N ARG A 350 3.35 5.25 -8.13
CA ARG A 350 2.06 4.98 -7.48
C ARG A 350 1.72 5.98 -6.37
N VAL A 351 2.73 6.41 -5.60
CA VAL A 351 2.54 7.43 -4.56
C VAL A 351 2.18 8.78 -5.19
N PHE A 352 2.91 9.22 -6.22
CA PHE A 352 2.62 10.49 -6.87
C PHE A 352 1.33 10.45 -7.71
N GLU A 353 1.01 9.32 -8.34
CA GLU A 353 -0.30 9.12 -9.00
C GLU A 353 -1.44 9.35 -8.01
N PHE A 354 -1.32 8.82 -6.78
CA PHE A 354 -2.31 9.08 -5.73
C PHE A 354 -2.33 10.55 -5.29
N LEU A 355 -1.16 11.17 -5.11
CA LEU A 355 -1.07 12.56 -4.67
C LEU A 355 -1.56 13.55 -5.75
N ASP A 356 -1.53 13.17 -7.03
CA ASP A 356 -1.99 13.98 -8.16
C ASP A 356 -3.47 13.75 -8.51
N GLU A 357 -4.14 12.74 -7.91
CA GLU A 357 -5.58 12.50 -8.13
C GLU A 357 -6.42 13.71 -7.73
N GLU A 358 -7.53 13.92 -8.42
CA GLU A 358 -8.46 15.00 -8.14
C GLU A 358 -9.11 14.84 -6.76
N GLU A 359 -9.11 15.89 -5.98
CA GLU A 359 -9.75 15.93 -4.66
C GLU A 359 -11.23 16.30 -4.81
N GLU A 360 -12.05 15.90 -3.84
CA GLU A 360 -13.45 16.34 -3.76
C GLU A 360 -13.49 17.86 -3.54
N ASP A 361 -14.22 18.58 -4.39
CA ASP A 361 -14.38 20.03 -4.21
C ASP A 361 -15.23 20.29 -2.95
N GLN A 362 -14.59 20.85 -1.94
CA GLN A 362 -15.19 21.11 -0.63
C GLN A 362 -15.76 22.54 -0.51
N THR A 363 -15.35 23.45 -1.40
CA THR A 363 -15.57 24.88 -1.22
C THR A 363 -16.62 25.45 -2.16
N VAL A 364 -17.56 26.20 -1.60
CA VAL A 364 -18.55 27.01 -2.33
C VAL A 364 -18.27 28.48 -2.03
N LYS A 365 -18.31 29.37 -3.02
CA LYS A 365 -17.97 30.79 -2.85
C LYS A 365 -18.86 31.54 -1.86
N ASN A 366 -20.13 31.18 -1.76
CA ASN A 366 -21.09 31.75 -0.80
C ASN A 366 -21.96 30.59 -0.28
N PRO A 367 -21.48 29.80 0.69
CA PRO A 367 -22.21 28.63 1.14
C PRO A 367 -23.47 29.03 1.90
N VAL A 368 -24.53 28.27 1.67
CA VAL A 368 -25.75 28.33 2.47
C VAL A 368 -25.45 27.73 3.84
N SER A 369 -25.96 28.37 4.91
CA SER A 369 -25.82 27.84 6.27
C SER A 369 -26.72 26.63 6.48
N THR A 370 -26.22 25.64 7.21
CA THR A 370 -26.98 24.47 7.63
C THR A 370 -27.68 24.67 8.99
N GLU A 371 -27.50 25.85 9.62
CA GLU A 371 -28.18 26.17 10.89
C GLU A 371 -29.69 26.29 10.68
N GLY A 372 -30.46 25.53 11.45
CA GLY A 372 -31.93 25.58 11.42
C GLY A 372 -32.58 24.81 10.28
N ILE A 373 -31.88 23.89 9.64
CA ILE A 373 -32.45 22.97 8.64
C ILE A 373 -33.64 22.22 9.27
N LYS A 374 -34.81 22.31 8.60
CA LYS A 374 -36.04 21.63 9.01
C LYS A 374 -36.17 20.24 8.41
N GLY A 375 -35.42 19.97 7.34
CA GLY A 375 -35.40 18.68 6.67
C GLY A 375 -36.42 18.50 5.56
N GLU A 376 -36.86 19.56 4.89
CA GLU A 376 -37.54 19.43 3.60
C GLU A 376 -36.52 18.98 2.54
N VAL A 377 -36.89 18.00 1.72
CA VAL A 377 -36.03 17.48 0.64
C VAL A 377 -36.80 17.33 -0.65
N ASP A 378 -36.32 18.03 -1.69
CA ASP A 378 -36.87 17.94 -3.03
C ASP A 378 -35.90 17.32 -4.02
N PHE A 379 -36.38 16.35 -4.77
CA PHE A 379 -35.67 15.82 -5.95
C PHE A 379 -36.42 16.31 -7.20
N GLU A 380 -35.73 17.09 -8.01
CA GLU A 380 -36.30 17.68 -9.23
C GLU A 380 -35.62 17.07 -10.45
N HIS A 381 -36.33 16.16 -11.14
CA HIS A 381 -35.87 15.51 -12.40
C HIS A 381 -34.44 14.98 -12.35
N VAL A 382 -34.09 14.37 -11.24
CA VAL A 382 -32.71 13.89 -11.00
C VAL A 382 -32.35 12.76 -11.96
N ARG A 383 -31.24 12.97 -12.69
CA ARG A 383 -30.64 11.99 -13.57
C ARG A 383 -29.19 11.75 -13.14
N PHE A 384 -28.78 10.47 -13.10
CA PHE A 384 -27.43 10.10 -12.68
C PHE A 384 -26.96 8.77 -13.25
N GLY A 385 -25.65 8.70 -13.52
CA GLY A 385 -24.89 7.49 -13.83
C GLY A 385 -23.47 7.60 -13.37
N TYR A 386 -22.90 6.52 -12.86
CA TYR A 386 -21.50 6.47 -12.43
C TYR A 386 -20.50 6.64 -13.57
N ASN A 387 -20.94 6.28 -14.79
CA ASN A 387 -20.19 6.41 -16.04
C ASN A 387 -21.09 7.08 -17.09
N GLU A 388 -20.49 7.80 -18.03
CA GLU A 388 -21.22 8.49 -19.11
C GLU A 388 -22.12 7.57 -19.94
N ASN A 389 -21.77 6.28 -20.04
CA ASN A 389 -22.47 5.30 -20.89
C ASN A 389 -23.57 4.52 -20.15
N GLN A 390 -23.74 4.70 -18.83
CA GLN A 390 -24.69 3.92 -18.04
C GLN A 390 -25.49 4.81 -17.10
N THR A 391 -26.71 5.15 -17.48
CA THR A 391 -27.65 5.87 -16.61
C THR A 391 -28.27 4.88 -15.62
N ILE A 392 -28.12 5.17 -14.31
CA ILE A 392 -28.70 4.39 -13.21
C ILE A 392 -30.02 5.01 -12.73
N ILE A 393 -30.07 6.32 -12.58
CA ILE A 393 -31.29 7.08 -12.25
C ILE A 393 -31.66 7.88 -13.49
N LYS A 394 -32.89 7.71 -13.97
CA LYS A 394 -33.36 8.30 -15.25
C LYS A 394 -34.12 9.60 -15.07
N ASN A 395 -35.12 9.60 -14.16
CA ASN A 395 -35.94 10.77 -13.86
C ASN A 395 -36.59 10.63 -12.48
N PHE A 396 -35.80 10.89 -11.43
CA PHE A 396 -36.28 10.76 -10.07
C PHE A 396 -36.77 12.11 -9.54
N SER A 397 -38.08 12.20 -9.25
CA SER A 397 -38.71 13.42 -8.74
C SER A 397 -39.66 13.11 -7.58
N VAL A 398 -39.41 13.74 -6.42
CA VAL A 398 -40.25 13.61 -5.23
C VAL A 398 -40.04 14.80 -4.30
N ASN A 399 -41.10 15.28 -3.68
CA ASN A 399 -41.08 16.27 -2.60
C ASN A 399 -41.33 15.55 -1.26
N VAL A 400 -40.44 15.73 -0.30
CA VAL A 400 -40.51 15.17 1.05
C VAL A 400 -40.58 16.29 2.08
N LYS A 401 -41.68 16.32 2.83
CA LYS A 401 -41.89 17.34 3.85
C LYS A 401 -41.11 17.07 5.13
N PRO A 402 -40.79 18.11 5.94
CA PRO A 402 -40.15 17.93 7.23
C PRO A 402 -40.85 16.91 8.13
N GLY A 403 -40.10 15.99 8.70
CA GLY A 403 -40.60 14.96 9.62
C GLY A 403 -41.30 13.76 8.97
N GLN A 404 -41.37 13.68 7.63
CA GLN A 404 -41.93 12.53 6.94
C GLN A 404 -41.01 11.32 6.94
N LYS A 405 -41.61 10.15 7.05
CA LYS A 405 -40.91 8.84 6.88
C LYS A 405 -41.15 8.36 5.44
N VAL A 406 -40.08 8.26 4.68
CA VAL A 406 -40.09 7.83 3.28
C VAL A 406 -39.47 6.46 3.15
N ALA A 407 -40.23 5.45 2.77
CA ALA A 407 -39.73 4.13 2.48
C ALA A 407 -39.37 4.00 0.98
N ILE A 408 -38.14 3.61 0.68
CA ILE A 408 -37.69 3.34 -0.69
C ILE A 408 -37.66 1.83 -0.88
N VAL A 409 -38.52 1.30 -1.76
CA VAL A 409 -38.68 -0.13 -2.03
C VAL A 409 -38.40 -0.44 -3.50
N GLY A 410 -38.02 -1.66 -3.81
CA GLY A 410 -37.75 -2.12 -5.19
C GLY A 410 -36.75 -3.24 -5.25
N PRO A 411 -36.57 -3.91 -6.39
CA PRO A 411 -35.65 -5.01 -6.56
C PRO A 411 -34.19 -4.56 -6.40
N THR A 412 -33.28 -5.54 -6.23
CA THR A 412 -31.84 -5.27 -6.25
C THR A 412 -31.44 -4.65 -7.59
N GLY A 413 -30.63 -3.59 -7.54
CA GLY A 413 -30.22 -2.85 -8.74
C GLY A 413 -31.20 -1.75 -9.19
N ALA A 414 -32.34 -1.54 -8.52
CA ALA A 414 -33.30 -0.47 -8.85
C ALA A 414 -32.76 0.96 -8.64
N GLY A 415 -31.63 1.15 -7.97
CA GLY A 415 -31.01 2.46 -7.72
C GLY A 415 -31.22 3.03 -6.32
N LYS A 416 -31.78 2.27 -5.36
CA LYS A 416 -32.09 2.73 -3.98
C LYS A 416 -30.87 3.32 -3.27
N THR A 417 -29.77 2.58 -3.19
CA THR A 417 -28.53 3.06 -2.55
C THR A 417 -27.89 4.23 -3.31
N THR A 418 -28.13 4.32 -4.63
CA THR A 418 -27.65 5.46 -5.44
C THR A 418 -28.35 6.76 -5.04
N ILE A 419 -29.67 6.75 -4.77
CA ILE A 419 -30.39 7.92 -4.29
C ILE A 419 -29.82 8.42 -2.96
N VAL A 420 -29.51 7.51 -2.02
CA VAL A 420 -28.86 7.85 -0.75
C VAL A 420 -27.51 8.52 -0.98
N LYS A 421 -26.68 7.95 -1.87
CA LYS A 421 -25.36 8.53 -2.19
C LYS A 421 -25.46 9.91 -2.82
N LEU A 422 -26.48 10.16 -3.62
CA LEU A 422 -26.75 11.48 -4.22
C LEU A 422 -27.24 12.49 -3.17
N LEU A 423 -28.13 12.08 -2.27
CA LEU A 423 -28.64 12.92 -1.18
C LEU A 423 -27.49 13.38 -0.25
N MET A 424 -26.59 12.48 0.10
CA MET A 424 -25.36 12.79 0.88
C MET A 424 -24.29 13.56 0.09
N ARG A 425 -24.57 13.83 -1.19
CA ARG A 425 -23.63 14.47 -2.11
C ARG A 425 -22.26 13.76 -2.13
N PHE A 426 -22.25 12.40 -2.08
CA PHE A 426 -21.04 11.63 -2.42
C PHE A 426 -20.75 11.66 -3.92
N TYR A 427 -21.79 11.94 -4.70
CA TYR A 427 -21.75 12.21 -6.14
C TYR A 427 -22.64 13.40 -6.45
N ASP A 428 -22.25 14.23 -7.42
CA ASP A 428 -23.11 15.26 -7.96
C ASP A 428 -24.00 14.68 -9.06
N VAL A 429 -25.26 15.14 -9.15
CA VAL A 429 -26.20 14.73 -10.19
C VAL A 429 -25.71 15.18 -11.57
N ASN A 430 -25.98 14.36 -12.61
CA ASN A 430 -25.65 14.71 -13.99
C ASN A 430 -26.66 15.73 -14.56
N ASP A 431 -27.95 15.64 -14.16
CA ASP A 431 -28.98 16.55 -14.55
C ASP A 431 -30.05 16.62 -13.45
N GLY A 432 -30.86 17.69 -13.44
CA GLY A 432 -31.81 17.96 -12.37
C GLY A 432 -31.17 18.57 -11.13
N ALA A 433 -31.91 18.59 -10.02
CA ALA A 433 -31.46 19.16 -8.76
C ALA A 433 -31.93 18.33 -7.55
N ILE A 434 -31.18 18.41 -6.46
CA ILE A 434 -31.61 17.97 -5.12
C ILE A 434 -31.56 19.21 -4.24
N LEU A 435 -32.69 19.53 -3.61
CA LEU A 435 -32.83 20.69 -2.75
C LEU A 435 -33.04 20.22 -1.31
N VAL A 436 -32.42 20.95 -0.37
CA VAL A 436 -32.66 20.82 1.07
C VAL A 436 -33.11 22.16 1.60
N ASP A 437 -34.30 22.18 2.19
CA ASP A 437 -35.01 23.41 2.60
C ASP A 437 -35.02 24.51 1.51
N GLY A 438 -35.27 24.10 0.25
CA GLY A 438 -35.35 24.97 -0.91
C GLY A 438 -34.01 25.42 -1.51
N HIS A 439 -32.88 24.98 -0.96
CA HIS A 439 -31.54 25.30 -1.46
C HIS A 439 -30.90 24.09 -2.12
N ASN A 440 -30.23 24.30 -3.28
CA ASN A 440 -29.55 23.20 -3.96
C ASN A 440 -28.40 22.64 -3.08
N VAL A 441 -28.29 21.32 -3.00
CA VAL A 441 -27.19 20.67 -2.25
C VAL A 441 -25.80 21.12 -2.72
N LYS A 442 -25.68 21.64 -3.95
CA LYS A 442 -24.44 22.20 -4.48
C LYS A 442 -24.07 23.55 -3.88
N ASP A 443 -25.02 24.26 -3.28
CA ASP A 443 -24.82 25.58 -2.67
C ASP A 443 -24.31 25.51 -1.23
N PHE A 444 -24.28 24.31 -0.64
CA PHE A 444 -23.72 24.06 0.69
C PHE A 444 -22.26 23.62 0.60
N ASN A 445 -21.48 23.91 1.62
CA ASN A 445 -20.23 23.20 1.86
C ASN A 445 -20.53 21.71 2.09
N ARG A 446 -19.82 20.80 1.41
CA ARG A 446 -20.10 19.35 1.51
C ARG A 446 -20.05 18.80 2.94
N ARG A 447 -19.09 19.28 3.74
CA ARG A 447 -18.94 18.87 5.13
C ARG A 447 -20.14 19.30 5.97
N GLU A 448 -20.49 20.58 5.89
CA GLU A 448 -21.63 21.14 6.63
C GLU A 448 -22.96 20.51 6.22
N LEU A 449 -23.14 20.26 4.92
CA LEU A 449 -24.31 19.53 4.42
C LEU A 449 -24.40 18.13 5.03
N ARG A 450 -23.30 17.39 5.07
CA ARG A 450 -23.25 16.03 5.66
C ARG A 450 -23.51 16.01 7.16
N ASP A 451 -23.15 17.09 7.86
CA ASP A 451 -23.46 17.25 9.30
C ASP A 451 -24.98 17.39 9.57
N ALA A 452 -25.80 17.69 8.55
CA ALA A 452 -27.26 17.69 8.67
C ALA A 452 -27.88 16.28 8.55
N PHE A 453 -27.12 15.27 8.15
CA PHE A 453 -27.59 13.91 7.95
C PHE A 453 -27.10 12.95 9.04
N GLY A 454 -28.01 12.19 9.64
CA GLY A 454 -27.70 11.01 10.46
C GLY A 454 -27.81 9.74 9.62
N MET A 455 -26.86 8.82 9.77
CA MET A 455 -26.82 7.61 8.94
C MET A 455 -26.69 6.34 9.78
N VAL A 456 -27.58 5.37 9.53
CA VAL A 456 -27.48 4.01 10.06
C VAL A 456 -27.39 3.05 8.86
N LEU A 457 -26.20 2.51 8.65
CA LEU A 457 -25.89 1.62 7.54
C LEU A 457 -26.19 0.16 7.86
N GLN A 458 -26.39 -0.64 6.81
CA GLN A 458 -26.47 -2.10 6.89
C GLN A 458 -25.20 -2.70 7.49
N ASP A 459 -24.04 -2.29 6.99
CA ASP A 459 -22.73 -2.69 7.54
C ASP A 459 -22.40 -1.81 8.74
N THR A 460 -22.60 -2.37 9.93
CA THR A 460 -22.33 -1.68 11.19
C THR A 460 -20.83 -1.57 11.43
N TRP A 461 -20.27 -0.39 11.24
CA TRP A 461 -18.88 -0.13 11.52
C TRP A 461 -18.67 0.44 12.93
N LEU A 462 -17.85 -0.24 13.72
CA LEU A 462 -17.38 0.19 15.03
C LEU A 462 -15.85 0.10 15.04
N TYR A 463 -15.18 1.08 15.63
CA TYR A 463 -13.72 1.07 15.71
C TYR A 463 -13.25 0.45 17.03
N LYS A 464 -11.99 0.01 17.05
CA LYS A 464 -11.32 -0.48 18.24
C LYS A 464 -11.24 0.64 19.28
N GLY A 465 -11.93 0.49 20.38
CA GLY A 465 -12.06 1.46 21.46
C GLY A 465 -13.18 1.07 22.40
N THR A 466 -13.48 1.90 23.40
CA THR A 466 -14.57 1.63 24.35
C THR A 466 -15.94 1.78 23.70
N ILE A 467 -16.96 1.17 24.28
CA ILE A 467 -18.35 1.35 23.86
C ILE A 467 -18.74 2.83 24.01
N MET A 468 -18.32 3.48 25.10
CA MET A 468 -18.55 4.90 25.35
C MET A 468 -18.03 5.77 24.19
N GLU A 469 -16.78 5.56 23.76
CA GLU A 469 -16.16 6.30 22.66
C GLU A 469 -16.86 6.02 21.33
N ASN A 470 -17.26 4.78 21.07
CA ASN A 470 -17.98 4.42 19.86
C ASN A 470 -19.34 5.10 19.73
N ILE A 471 -20.07 5.29 20.82
CA ILE A 471 -21.34 6.06 20.81
C ILE A 471 -21.04 7.54 20.70
N ARG A 472 -20.06 8.06 21.47
CA ARG A 472 -19.63 9.48 21.45
C ARG A 472 -19.11 9.94 20.08
N TYR A 473 -18.76 9.01 19.19
CA TYR A 473 -18.37 9.34 17.82
C TYR A 473 -19.44 10.14 17.05
N GLY A 474 -20.72 10.02 17.42
CA GLY A 474 -21.82 10.84 16.87
C GLY A 474 -21.74 12.32 17.24
N LYS A 475 -21.20 12.63 18.44
CA LYS A 475 -21.02 14.00 18.98
C LYS A 475 -19.86 13.97 19.95
N LEU A 476 -18.67 14.41 19.47
CA LEU A 476 -17.39 14.24 20.19
C LEU A 476 -17.31 15.02 21.52
N ASP A 477 -18.06 16.08 21.65
CA ASP A 477 -18.16 16.93 22.87
C ASP A 477 -19.27 16.52 23.84
N ALA A 478 -19.98 15.41 23.55
CA ALA A 478 -21.04 14.91 24.41
C ALA A 478 -20.51 14.43 25.76
N THR A 479 -21.27 14.73 26.83
CA THR A 479 -20.97 14.23 28.18
C THR A 479 -21.30 12.74 28.31
N ASP A 480 -20.79 12.08 29.37
CA ASP A 480 -21.07 10.66 29.64
C ASP A 480 -22.57 10.44 29.86
N GLU A 481 -23.25 11.40 30.50
CA GLU A 481 -24.70 11.35 30.75
C GLU A 481 -25.50 11.41 29.44
N GLU A 482 -25.08 12.25 28.46
CA GLU A 482 -25.70 12.33 27.14
C GLU A 482 -25.53 11.01 26.38
N VAL A 483 -24.35 10.41 26.44
CA VAL A 483 -24.04 9.11 25.82
C VAL A 483 -24.90 8.01 26.44
N ILE A 484 -25.01 7.96 27.78
CA ILE A 484 -25.86 6.99 28.49
C ILE A 484 -27.35 7.19 28.14
N ALA A 485 -27.80 8.45 28.04
CA ALA A 485 -29.17 8.78 27.64
C ALA A 485 -29.48 8.28 26.22
N ALA A 486 -28.57 8.50 25.28
CA ALA A 486 -28.68 8.01 23.90
C ALA A 486 -28.70 6.46 23.85
N ALA A 487 -27.85 5.81 24.64
CA ALA A 487 -27.84 4.35 24.75
C ALA A 487 -29.15 3.77 25.32
N LYS A 488 -29.76 4.46 26.31
CA LYS A 488 -31.09 4.10 26.84
C LYS A 488 -32.17 4.27 25.78
N ALA A 489 -32.17 5.37 25.04
CA ALA A 489 -33.13 5.61 23.96
C ALA A 489 -33.01 4.60 22.83
N ALA A 490 -31.79 4.10 22.57
CA ALA A 490 -31.50 3.04 21.61
C ALA A 490 -31.76 1.61 22.15
N ASN A 491 -32.28 1.42 23.37
CA ASN A 491 -32.41 0.12 24.03
C ASN A 491 -31.08 -0.67 24.16
N ALA A 492 -29.94 0.04 24.15
CA ALA A 492 -28.61 -0.55 24.24
C ALA A 492 -28.09 -0.65 25.68
N HIS A 493 -28.51 0.25 26.57
CA HIS A 493 -28.01 0.38 27.93
C HIS A 493 -27.96 -0.93 28.72
N HIS A 494 -29.06 -1.71 28.71
CA HIS A 494 -29.15 -2.94 29.46
C HIS A 494 -28.08 -3.98 29.07
N PHE A 495 -27.85 -4.21 27.77
CA PHE A 495 -26.84 -5.16 27.36
C PHE A 495 -25.43 -4.63 27.66
N ILE A 496 -25.20 -3.29 27.54
CA ILE A 496 -23.91 -2.68 27.87
C ILE A 496 -23.55 -2.96 29.33
N GLU A 497 -24.50 -2.78 30.26
CA GLU A 497 -24.27 -3.06 31.69
C GLU A 497 -23.99 -4.56 31.99
N THR A 498 -24.41 -5.47 31.11
CA THR A 498 -24.10 -6.91 31.28
C THR A 498 -22.71 -7.30 30.80
N LEU A 499 -22.01 -6.42 30.06
CA LEU A 499 -20.66 -6.66 29.60
C LEU A 499 -19.63 -6.37 30.70
N PRO A 500 -18.51 -7.11 30.72
CA PRO A 500 -17.40 -6.80 31.62
C PRO A 500 -16.87 -5.39 31.35
N GLY A 501 -16.93 -4.51 32.35
CA GLY A 501 -16.53 -3.09 32.23
C GLY A 501 -17.64 -2.15 31.74
N GLY A 502 -18.83 -2.65 31.35
CA GLY A 502 -19.95 -1.80 30.94
C GLY A 502 -19.60 -0.91 29.74
N TYR A 503 -19.75 0.39 29.92
CA TYR A 503 -19.40 1.39 28.87
C TYR A 503 -17.90 1.47 28.57
N ASP A 504 -17.03 1.08 29.50
CA ASP A 504 -15.57 1.01 29.31
C ASP A 504 -15.11 -0.30 28.67
N CYS A 505 -16.05 -1.20 28.33
CA CYS A 505 -15.74 -2.42 27.60
C CYS A 505 -15.11 -2.08 26.25
N GLU A 506 -13.87 -2.55 26.01
CA GLU A 506 -13.17 -2.37 24.75
C GLU A 506 -13.72 -3.32 23.67
N LEU A 507 -14.07 -2.75 22.53
CA LEU A 507 -14.37 -3.51 21.32
C LEU A 507 -13.06 -3.90 20.64
N ASN A 508 -12.95 -5.15 20.19
CA ASN A 508 -11.81 -5.60 19.38
C ASN A 508 -11.87 -5.03 17.95
N GLU A 509 -10.84 -5.29 17.16
CA GLU A 509 -10.66 -4.71 15.82
C GLU A 509 -11.85 -4.97 14.87
N ASP A 510 -12.51 -6.15 14.99
CA ASP A 510 -13.69 -6.53 14.20
C ASP A 510 -15.00 -6.36 14.98
N ALA A 511 -14.94 -5.83 16.21
CA ALA A 511 -16.05 -5.82 17.18
C ALA A 511 -16.74 -7.20 17.32
N SER A 512 -15.98 -8.31 17.19
CA SER A 512 -16.50 -9.68 17.23
C SER A 512 -16.91 -10.14 18.63
N ASN A 513 -16.56 -9.35 19.67
CA ASN A 513 -16.96 -9.56 21.06
C ASN A 513 -18.39 -9.07 21.38
N VAL A 514 -19.10 -8.50 20.39
CA VAL A 514 -20.52 -8.15 20.47
C VAL A 514 -21.28 -8.73 19.28
N SER A 515 -22.57 -9.09 19.48
CA SER A 515 -23.39 -9.66 18.42
C SER A 515 -23.76 -8.60 17.37
N GLN A 516 -24.18 -9.05 16.16
CA GLN A 516 -24.58 -8.16 15.08
C GLN A 516 -25.72 -7.21 15.48
N GLY A 517 -26.73 -7.71 16.21
CA GLY A 517 -27.81 -6.87 16.73
C GLY A 517 -27.33 -5.86 17.77
N GLN A 518 -26.37 -6.23 18.63
CA GLN A 518 -25.76 -5.28 19.58
C GLN A 518 -24.97 -4.18 18.86
N LYS A 519 -24.19 -4.52 17.81
CA LYS A 519 -23.52 -3.53 16.96
C LYS A 519 -24.52 -2.52 16.37
N GLN A 520 -25.66 -3.01 15.89
CA GLN A 520 -26.70 -2.17 15.31
C GLN A 520 -27.30 -1.23 16.36
N LEU A 521 -27.60 -1.70 17.58
CA LEU A 521 -28.07 -0.84 18.67
C LEU A 521 -27.05 0.26 19.04
N LEU A 522 -25.74 -0.05 19.02
CA LEU A 522 -24.68 0.94 19.25
C LEU A 522 -24.63 2.01 18.13
N THR A 523 -24.81 1.60 16.86
CA THR A 523 -24.85 2.57 15.75
C THR A 523 -26.11 3.42 15.77
N ILE A 524 -27.25 2.88 16.21
CA ILE A 524 -28.48 3.65 16.45
C ILE A 524 -28.28 4.65 17.60
N ALA A 525 -27.63 4.24 18.71
CA ALA A 525 -27.30 5.14 19.82
C ALA A 525 -26.40 6.31 19.35
N ARG A 526 -25.43 6.04 18.49
CA ARG A 526 -24.58 7.05 17.84
C ARG A 526 -25.42 8.06 17.05
N ALA A 527 -26.37 7.58 16.25
CA ALA A 527 -27.24 8.43 15.44
C ALA A 527 -28.23 9.25 16.31
N ILE A 528 -28.75 8.68 17.42
CA ILE A 528 -29.57 9.41 18.39
C ILE A 528 -28.77 10.54 19.04
N LEU A 529 -27.51 10.27 19.44
CA LEU A 529 -26.64 11.26 20.07
C LEU A 529 -26.28 12.41 19.12
N ALA A 530 -26.11 12.11 17.83
CA ALA A 530 -25.81 13.11 16.80
C ALA A 530 -26.94 14.11 16.55
N ASP A 531 -28.20 13.72 16.79
CA ASP A 531 -29.43 14.53 16.72
C ASP A 531 -29.65 15.28 15.39
N ASN A 532 -29.34 14.63 14.26
CA ASN A 532 -29.44 15.22 12.93
C ASN A 532 -30.91 15.34 12.46
N PRO A 533 -31.30 16.41 11.72
CA PRO A 533 -32.66 16.62 11.25
C PRO A 533 -33.11 15.67 10.14
N ILE A 534 -32.19 15.15 9.35
CA ILE A 534 -32.48 14.22 8.26
C ILE A 534 -31.78 12.90 8.53
N LEU A 535 -32.50 11.79 8.40
CA LEU A 535 -31.97 10.44 8.65
C LEU A 535 -31.97 9.60 7.37
N ILE A 536 -30.92 8.80 7.23
CA ILE A 536 -30.78 7.79 6.20
C ILE A 536 -30.58 6.44 6.89
N LEU A 537 -31.50 5.52 6.65
CA LEU A 537 -31.56 4.24 7.34
C LEU A 537 -31.53 3.13 6.30
N ASP A 538 -30.51 2.27 6.35
CA ASP A 538 -30.40 1.08 5.50
C ASP A 538 -30.69 -0.16 6.36
N GLU A 539 -31.88 -0.75 6.14
CA GLU A 539 -32.46 -1.74 7.02
C GLU A 539 -32.23 -3.18 6.51
N ALA A 540 -31.03 -3.71 6.67
CA ALA A 540 -30.79 -5.12 6.40
C ALA A 540 -30.35 -5.87 7.66
N THR A 541 -31.28 -6.61 8.27
CA THR A 541 -31.01 -7.45 9.46
C THR A 541 -31.38 -8.89 9.18
N SER A 542 -30.65 -9.57 8.31
CA SER A 542 -30.91 -10.98 7.96
C SER A 542 -30.41 -12.03 8.97
N SER A 543 -29.81 -11.61 10.12
CA SER A 543 -29.08 -12.51 11.01
C SER A 543 -29.26 -12.21 12.50
N VAL A 544 -30.43 -11.65 12.91
CA VAL A 544 -30.69 -11.25 14.30
C VAL A 544 -31.89 -12.01 14.84
N ASP A 545 -31.83 -12.43 16.12
CA ASP A 545 -32.94 -13.08 16.78
C ASP A 545 -34.16 -12.13 16.95
N THR A 546 -35.37 -12.70 17.00
CA THR A 546 -36.64 -11.93 17.02
C THR A 546 -36.73 -10.95 18.19
N ARG A 547 -36.18 -11.27 19.36
CA ARG A 547 -36.23 -10.39 20.53
C ARG A 547 -35.31 -9.17 20.37
N THR A 548 -34.16 -9.37 19.80
CA THR A 548 -33.21 -8.29 19.48
C THR A 548 -33.76 -7.43 18.33
N GLU A 549 -34.45 -8.07 17.37
CA GLU A 549 -35.12 -7.39 16.28
C GLU A 549 -36.19 -6.41 16.77
N GLU A 550 -37.05 -6.81 17.72
CA GLU A 550 -38.03 -5.90 18.34
C GLU A 550 -37.37 -4.71 19.05
N ARG A 551 -36.21 -4.92 19.70
CA ARG A 551 -35.45 -3.83 20.34
C ARG A 551 -34.90 -2.85 19.32
N ILE A 552 -34.36 -3.36 18.22
CA ILE A 552 -33.85 -2.54 17.12
C ILE A 552 -34.98 -1.72 16.51
N GLN A 553 -36.16 -2.33 16.25
CA GLN A 553 -37.30 -1.62 15.71
C GLN A 553 -37.76 -0.48 16.63
N LYS A 554 -37.89 -0.71 17.95
CA LYS A 554 -38.21 0.33 18.92
C LYS A 554 -37.16 1.44 18.97
N ALA A 555 -35.88 1.09 18.83
CA ALA A 555 -34.80 2.08 18.78
C ALA A 555 -34.85 2.93 17.52
N MET A 556 -35.15 2.32 16.36
CA MET A 556 -35.34 3.00 15.08
C MET A 556 -36.56 3.93 15.13
N ASP A 557 -37.69 3.48 15.69
CA ASP A 557 -38.88 4.31 15.85
C ASP A 557 -38.61 5.53 16.74
N ASN A 558 -37.82 5.37 17.80
CA ASN A 558 -37.38 6.47 18.64
C ASN A 558 -36.46 7.45 17.88
N LEU A 559 -35.54 6.92 17.10
CA LEU A 559 -34.62 7.71 16.28
C LEU A 559 -35.34 8.57 15.25
N MET A 560 -36.39 8.02 14.60
CA MET A 560 -37.17 8.71 13.54
C MET A 560 -38.12 9.77 14.02
N LYS A 561 -38.48 9.84 15.30
CA LYS A 561 -39.46 10.78 15.84
C LYS A 561 -39.10 12.24 15.55
N GLY A 562 -39.94 12.94 14.79
CA GLY A 562 -39.79 14.36 14.48
C GLY A 562 -38.70 14.67 13.44
N ARG A 563 -38.13 13.68 12.79
CA ARG A 563 -37.05 13.82 11.80
C ARG A 563 -37.49 13.29 10.45
N THR A 564 -37.02 13.95 9.39
CA THR A 564 -37.24 13.45 8.02
C THR A 564 -36.39 12.20 7.81
N SER A 565 -36.99 11.07 7.43
CA SER A 565 -36.28 9.78 7.39
C SER A 565 -36.44 9.11 6.04
N PHE A 566 -35.32 8.83 5.37
CA PHE A 566 -35.26 8.01 4.17
C PHE A 566 -34.82 6.59 4.56
N ILE A 567 -35.65 5.61 4.27
CA ILE A 567 -35.48 4.24 4.71
C ILE A 567 -35.38 3.32 3.49
N ILE A 568 -34.24 2.66 3.28
CA ILE A 568 -34.17 1.54 2.34
C ILE A 568 -34.81 0.35 3.04
N ALA A 569 -36.10 0.16 2.77
CA ALA A 569 -36.90 -0.77 3.53
C ALA A 569 -36.78 -2.20 2.97
N HIS A 570 -36.42 -3.12 3.87
CA HIS A 570 -36.41 -4.57 3.65
C HIS A 570 -37.39 -5.30 4.58
N ARG A 571 -38.10 -4.56 5.46
CA ARG A 571 -39.05 -5.10 6.42
C ARG A 571 -40.46 -4.58 6.20
N LEU A 572 -41.39 -5.50 6.39
CA LEU A 572 -42.82 -5.21 6.21
C LEU A 572 -43.35 -4.14 7.18
N SER A 573 -42.92 -4.19 8.45
CA SER A 573 -43.33 -3.22 9.47
C SER A 573 -42.94 -1.78 9.08
N THR A 574 -41.69 -1.61 8.69
CA THR A 574 -41.18 -0.29 8.31
C THR A 574 -41.82 0.26 7.04
N ILE A 575 -42.19 -0.62 6.11
CA ILE A 575 -42.91 -0.23 4.89
C ILE A 575 -44.33 0.24 5.22
N LYS A 576 -45.05 -0.50 6.10
CA LYS A 576 -46.43 -0.17 6.48
C LYS A 576 -46.53 1.14 7.24
N ASP A 577 -45.56 1.47 8.08
CA ASP A 577 -45.58 2.65 8.94
C ASP A 577 -44.96 3.89 8.27
N ALA A 578 -44.63 3.82 6.97
CA ALA A 578 -44.10 4.95 6.21
C ALA A 578 -45.24 5.89 5.74
N ASP A 579 -44.99 7.20 5.83
CA ASP A 579 -45.92 8.22 5.33
C ASP A 579 -45.96 8.21 3.80
N VAL A 580 -44.83 7.89 3.16
CA VAL A 580 -44.71 7.80 1.69
C VAL A 580 -43.87 6.60 1.34
N ILE A 581 -44.32 5.78 0.41
CA ILE A 581 -43.56 4.67 -0.17
C ILE A 581 -43.23 5.07 -1.62
N LEU A 582 -41.93 5.02 -1.94
CA LEU A 582 -41.39 5.22 -3.28
C LEU A 582 -41.00 3.86 -3.85
N VAL A 583 -41.71 3.42 -4.86
CA VAL A 583 -41.47 2.13 -5.51
C VAL A 583 -40.58 2.35 -6.72
N MET A 584 -39.35 1.87 -6.63
CA MET A 584 -38.32 2.03 -7.66
C MET A 584 -38.21 0.80 -8.55
N LYS A 585 -38.14 1.04 -9.86
CA LYS A 585 -37.82 0.03 -10.87
C LYS A 585 -36.95 0.64 -11.97
N ASP A 586 -35.84 -0.02 -12.30
CA ASP A 586 -34.95 0.38 -13.40
C ASP A 586 -34.54 1.87 -13.39
N GLY A 587 -34.35 2.44 -12.19
CA GLY A 587 -33.90 3.81 -11.99
C GLY A 587 -34.96 4.89 -11.99
N ASP A 588 -36.26 4.53 -12.02
CA ASP A 588 -37.40 5.44 -11.97
C ASP A 588 -38.33 5.11 -10.79
N ILE A 589 -39.10 6.10 -10.33
CA ILE A 589 -40.25 5.88 -9.45
C ILE A 589 -41.43 5.43 -10.33
N VAL A 590 -41.84 4.16 -10.15
CA VAL A 590 -42.99 3.60 -10.90
C VAL A 590 -44.33 3.81 -10.18
N GLU A 591 -44.30 3.83 -8.85
CA GLU A 591 -45.45 4.04 -8.00
C GLU A 591 -45.05 4.84 -6.75
N GLN A 592 -46.00 5.68 -6.26
CA GLN A 592 -45.87 6.46 -5.04
C GLN A 592 -47.19 6.52 -4.30
N GLY A 593 -47.18 6.41 -2.98
CA GLY A 593 -48.38 6.52 -2.13
C GLY A 593 -48.16 5.88 -0.76
N THR A 594 -49.22 5.74 0.01
CA THR A 594 -49.24 4.97 1.27
C THR A 594 -49.34 3.47 1.00
N HIS A 595 -49.11 2.65 2.03
CA HIS A 595 -49.25 1.19 1.93
C HIS A 595 -50.61 0.74 1.38
N ASP A 596 -51.69 1.26 1.97
CA ASP A 596 -53.04 0.88 1.59
C ASP A 596 -53.43 1.36 0.17
N GLU A 597 -53.04 2.57 -0.20
CA GLU A 597 -53.23 3.09 -1.54
C GLU A 597 -52.56 2.27 -2.62
N LEU A 598 -51.27 1.84 -2.35
CA LEU A 598 -50.49 1.09 -3.31
C LEU A 598 -51.00 -0.37 -3.44
N LEU A 599 -51.43 -0.99 -2.35
CA LEU A 599 -52.07 -2.30 -2.40
C LEU A 599 -53.40 -2.26 -3.18
N ALA A 600 -54.20 -1.23 -2.95
CA ALA A 600 -55.47 -1.06 -3.65
C ALA A 600 -55.33 -0.84 -5.18
N LYS A 601 -54.16 -0.29 -5.62
CA LYS A 601 -53.82 -0.14 -7.05
C LYS A 601 -53.53 -1.47 -7.74
N ASN A 602 -53.22 -2.52 -6.97
CA ASN A 602 -52.87 -3.86 -7.47
C ASN A 602 -51.78 -3.84 -8.54
N GLY A 603 -50.78 -2.96 -8.35
CA GLY A 603 -49.70 -2.68 -9.29
C GLY A 603 -48.39 -3.38 -8.88
N PHE A 604 -47.25 -2.84 -9.31
CA PHE A 604 -45.95 -3.40 -9.08
C PHE A 604 -45.58 -3.54 -7.58
N TYR A 605 -46.08 -2.58 -6.75
CA TYR A 605 -45.93 -2.69 -5.30
C TYR A 605 -46.66 -3.90 -4.72
N ALA A 606 -47.90 -4.14 -5.15
CA ALA A 606 -48.67 -5.28 -4.69
C ALA A 606 -48.03 -6.60 -5.09
N ASP A 607 -47.50 -6.70 -6.31
CA ASP A 607 -46.76 -7.87 -6.77
C ASP A 607 -45.51 -8.10 -5.94
N LEU A 608 -44.73 -7.02 -5.66
CA LEU A 608 -43.52 -7.08 -4.84
C LEU A 608 -43.86 -7.51 -3.40
N TYR A 609 -44.92 -6.94 -2.85
CA TYR A 609 -45.41 -7.27 -1.50
C TYR A 609 -45.80 -8.74 -1.39
N ASN A 610 -46.65 -9.22 -2.27
CA ASN A 610 -47.16 -10.61 -2.26
C ASN A 610 -46.01 -11.60 -2.48
N SER A 611 -45.07 -11.30 -3.36
CA SER A 611 -43.93 -12.20 -3.63
C SER A 611 -42.92 -12.31 -2.49
N GLN A 612 -42.77 -11.27 -1.67
CA GLN A 612 -41.78 -11.22 -0.59
C GLN A 612 -42.36 -11.57 0.79
N PHE A 613 -43.65 -11.29 1.03
CA PHE A 613 -44.23 -11.30 2.38
C PHE A 613 -45.42 -12.23 2.56
N GLU A 614 -46.19 -12.60 1.50
CA GLU A 614 -47.29 -13.56 1.63
C GLU A 614 -46.87 -15.02 1.74
N GLN A 615 -45.66 -15.37 1.32
CA GLN A 615 -45.12 -16.75 1.51
C GLN A 615 -44.63 -17.05 2.93
N ALA A 616 -44.62 -16.07 3.83
CA ALA A 616 -44.11 -16.17 5.20
C ALA A 616 -45.21 -16.23 6.27
N SER A 617 -46.51 -16.30 5.89
CA SER A 617 -47.67 -16.43 6.79
C SER A 617 -48.24 -17.86 6.85
#